data_5ff2c587b4c2414e2045c599d6158c05
#
_entry.id   5ff2c587b4c2414e2045c599d6158c05
#
_cell.length_a   1.000
_cell.length_b   1.000
_cell.length_c   1.000
_cell.angle_alpha   90.00
_cell.angle_beta   90.00
_cell.angle_gamma   90.00
#
_symmetry.space_group_name_H-M   'P 1'
#
loop_
_entity.id
_entity.type
_entity.pdbx_description
1 polymer ?
#
loop_
_entity_poly.entity_id
_entity_poly.type
_entity_poly.pdbx_seq_one_letter_code
_entity_poly.pdbx_strand_id
1 'polypeptide(L)'
;MYKRQLLTLAENVFEFTNMPKFIDIAESRNQDNYYVRGTFTAFNKDFAEDVIHLADLGFKQTSVEPVVAPYDMDYALTEADIPEVFAEYEKLAEEYIKRWKNGNWFNFFHFMVDLDQGPCAIKRLSGCGAGHEYLAVAANGDLYPCHQFVGNHNFLMGNVYDGDINKDIRDYFEKSNIYTKDKCKNCVAKFYCSGGCSANAHNFNGDINKPYE
;
A
#
# COMPACT_ATOMS: atom_id res chain seq x y z
N MET A 1 11.09 3.02 22.52
CA MET A 1 11.09 1.65 23.09
C MET A 1 10.44 0.63 22.13
N TYR A 2 9.43 0.97 21.36
CA TYR A 2 8.79 0.11 20.36
C TYR A 2 9.65 -0.19 19.13
N LYS A 3 10.50 0.74 18.69
CA LYS A 3 11.34 0.62 17.49
C LYS A 3 12.31 -0.58 17.54
N ARG A 4 12.97 -0.79 18.68
CA ARG A 4 13.84 -1.96 18.87
C ARG A 4 13.08 -3.28 19.00
N GLN A 5 11.85 -3.25 19.54
CA GLN A 5 11.04 -4.47 19.66
C GLN A 5 10.47 -4.93 18.31
N LEU A 6 10.14 -4.02 17.38
CA LEU A 6 9.70 -4.41 16.04
C LEU A 6 10.87 -4.93 15.17
N LEU A 7 12.06 -4.33 15.27
CA LEU A 7 13.26 -4.86 14.62
C LEU A 7 13.67 -6.22 15.23
N THR A 8 13.67 -6.33 16.55
CA THR A 8 13.95 -7.61 17.24
C THR A 8 12.87 -8.66 16.98
N LEU A 9 11.60 -8.25 16.82
CA LEU A 9 10.53 -9.13 16.38
C LEU A 9 10.66 -9.50 14.90
N ALA A 10 11.10 -8.58 14.03
CA ALA A 10 11.36 -8.88 12.63
C ALA A 10 12.57 -9.81 12.46
N GLU A 11 13.66 -9.59 13.19
CA GLU A 11 14.80 -10.50 13.23
C GLU A 11 14.40 -11.86 13.81
N ASN A 12 13.69 -11.91 14.94
CA ASN A 12 13.19 -13.14 15.54
C ASN A 12 12.10 -13.80 14.68
N VAL A 13 11.22 -13.02 14.05
CA VAL A 13 10.19 -13.54 13.14
C VAL A 13 10.85 -14.12 11.89
N PHE A 14 11.93 -13.52 11.38
CA PHE A 14 12.67 -14.05 10.26
C PHE A 14 13.38 -15.35 10.60
N GLU A 15 13.99 -15.46 11.79
CA GLU A 15 14.62 -16.68 12.27
C GLU A 15 13.61 -17.80 12.59
N PHE A 16 12.43 -17.45 13.12
CA PHE A 16 11.38 -18.40 13.53
C PHE A 16 10.31 -18.67 12.47
N THR A 17 10.24 -17.88 11.41
CA THR A 17 9.26 -18.09 10.34
C THR A 17 9.84 -18.90 9.19
N ASN A 18 8.97 -19.33 8.29
CA ASN A 18 9.38 -19.97 7.03
C ASN A 18 9.82 -18.94 5.96
N MET A 19 10.10 -17.67 6.30
CA MET A 19 10.49 -16.63 5.34
C MET A 19 11.76 -16.98 4.53
N PRO A 20 12.86 -17.46 5.13
CA PRO A 20 14.00 -17.94 4.35
C PRO A 20 13.64 -19.05 3.38
N LYS A 21 12.80 -20.00 3.82
CA LYS A 21 12.33 -21.10 2.96
C LYS A 21 11.45 -20.59 1.79
N PHE A 22 10.79 -19.45 1.97
CA PHE A 22 10.01 -18.84 0.90
C PHE A 22 10.92 -18.37 -0.25
N ILE A 23 12.06 -17.73 0.06
CA ILE A 23 13.04 -17.33 -0.95
C ILE A 23 13.55 -18.56 -1.69
N ASP A 24 14.00 -19.60 -0.97
CA ASP A 24 14.49 -20.85 -1.57
C ASP A 24 13.43 -21.49 -2.49
N ILE A 25 12.17 -21.51 -2.07
CA ILE A 25 11.06 -22.03 -2.87
C ILE A 25 10.82 -21.17 -4.10
N ALA A 26 10.80 -19.86 -3.97
CA ALA A 26 10.58 -18.93 -5.07
C ALA A 26 11.71 -19.05 -6.11
N GLU A 27 12.96 -19.08 -5.67
CA GLU A 27 14.12 -19.27 -6.55
C GLU A 27 14.12 -20.62 -7.25
N SER A 28 13.83 -21.72 -6.52
CA SER A 28 13.75 -23.07 -7.10
C SER A 28 12.68 -23.23 -8.18
N ARG A 29 11.69 -22.35 -8.19
CA ARG A 29 10.58 -22.34 -9.15
C ARG A 29 10.68 -21.22 -10.20
N ASN A 30 11.75 -20.42 -10.18
CA ASN A 30 11.89 -19.18 -10.97
C ASN A 30 10.68 -18.26 -10.81
N GLN A 31 10.18 -18.13 -9.57
CA GLN A 31 9.05 -17.27 -9.24
C GLN A 31 9.56 -15.93 -8.73
N ASP A 32 9.29 -14.87 -9.49
CA ASP A 32 9.63 -13.47 -9.15
C ASP A 32 8.39 -12.57 -8.99
N ASN A 33 7.19 -13.12 -9.18
CA ASN A 33 5.90 -12.42 -9.13
C ASN A 33 5.32 -12.32 -7.71
N TYR A 34 6.17 -12.08 -6.71
CA TYR A 34 5.76 -11.84 -5.32
C TYR A 34 6.16 -10.44 -4.88
N TYR A 35 5.55 -9.96 -3.81
CA TYR A 35 6.02 -8.78 -3.07
C TYR A 35 6.09 -9.10 -1.58
N VAL A 36 7.25 -8.82 -0.97
CA VAL A 36 7.34 -8.72 0.48
C VAL A 36 6.90 -7.32 0.86
N ARG A 37 5.90 -7.22 1.72
CA ARG A 37 5.28 -5.96 2.08
C ARG A 37 5.52 -5.63 3.54
N GLY A 38 5.83 -4.36 3.79
CA GLY A 38 5.88 -3.74 5.10
C GLY A 38 4.97 -2.53 5.17
N THR A 39 4.84 -1.97 6.37
CA THR A 39 4.11 -0.73 6.61
C THR A 39 4.89 0.14 7.56
N PHE A 40 5.12 1.40 7.20
CA PHE A 40 5.70 2.37 8.10
C PHE A 40 4.64 3.29 8.70
N THR A 41 4.91 3.80 9.89
CA THR A 41 4.01 4.60 10.70
C THR A 41 4.77 5.81 11.27
N ALA A 42 4.10 6.69 12.01
CA ALA A 42 4.78 7.75 12.76
C ALA A 42 5.85 7.23 13.75
N PHE A 43 5.79 5.95 14.12
CA PHE A 43 6.74 5.34 15.07
C PHE A 43 7.97 4.71 14.42
N ASN A 44 7.94 4.40 13.12
CA ASN A 44 9.01 3.75 12.36
C ASN A 44 9.13 4.37 10.96
N LYS A 45 9.49 5.63 10.89
CA LYS A 45 9.60 6.37 9.62
C LYS A 45 10.88 6.04 8.83
N ASP A 46 11.84 5.36 9.44
CA ASP A 46 13.11 4.92 8.87
C ASP A 46 12.98 3.72 7.91
N PHE A 47 11.91 3.70 7.14
CA PHE A 47 11.55 2.58 6.25
C PHE A 47 12.60 2.29 5.15
N ALA A 48 13.48 3.23 4.84
CA ALA A 48 14.57 2.98 3.91
C ALA A 48 15.49 1.86 4.40
N GLU A 49 15.76 1.81 5.72
CA GLU A 49 16.55 0.73 6.34
C GLU A 49 15.83 -0.60 6.26
N ASP A 50 14.52 -0.62 6.48
CA ASP A 50 13.69 -1.83 6.37
C ASP A 50 13.71 -2.39 4.94
N VAL A 51 13.54 -1.53 3.93
CA VAL A 51 13.58 -1.93 2.51
C VAL A 51 14.96 -2.48 2.12
N ILE A 52 16.03 -1.81 2.56
CA ILE A 52 17.41 -2.23 2.31
C ILE A 52 17.67 -3.58 2.98
N HIS A 53 17.22 -3.75 4.22
CA HIS A 53 17.35 -5.00 4.95
C HIS A 53 16.62 -6.16 4.24
N LEU A 54 15.39 -5.95 3.79
CA LEU A 54 14.65 -6.95 3.01
C LEU A 54 15.40 -7.35 1.72
N ALA A 55 16.00 -6.37 1.04
CA ALA A 55 16.80 -6.63 -0.15
C ALA A 55 18.08 -7.42 0.18
N ASP A 56 18.73 -7.14 1.32
CA ASP A 56 19.92 -7.86 1.81
C ASP A 56 19.61 -9.31 2.19
N LEU A 57 18.38 -9.57 2.64
CA LEU A 57 17.88 -10.93 2.88
C LEU A 57 17.61 -11.71 1.57
N GLY A 58 17.75 -11.07 0.40
CA GLY A 58 17.58 -11.71 -0.90
C GLY A 58 16.24 -11.48 -1.57
N PHE A 59 15.30 -10.74 -0.96
CA PHE A 59 14.04 -10.43 -1.59
C PHE A 59 14.23 -9.49 -2.79
N LYS A 60 13.68 -9.88 -3.94
CA LYS A 60 13.79 -9.13 -5.21
C LYS A 60 12.61 -8.20 -5.47
N GLN A 61 11.51 -8.37 -4.77
CA GLN A 61 10.29 -7.60 -4.94
C GLN A 61 9.83 -7.09 -3.57
N THR A 62 9.96 -5.79 -3.32
CA THR A 62 9.66 -5.17 -2.03
C THR A 62 8.67 -4.01 -2.17
N SER A 63 7.81 -3.86 -1.18
CA SER A 63 6.82 -2.78 -1.09
C SER A 63 6.63 -2.41 0.37
N VAL A 64 6.96 -1.19 0.75
CA VAL A 64 6.75 -0.67 2.11
C VAL A 64 5.88 0.57 2.01
N GLU A 65 4.68 0.48 2.55
CA GLU A 65 3.61 1.45 2.35
C GLU A 65 3.43 2.33 3.60
N PRO A 66 3.00 3.59 3.45
CA PRO A 66 2.55 4.37 4.59
C PRO A 66 1.30 3.75 5.21
N VAL A 67 1.19 3.84 6.53
CA VAL A 67 0.00 3.36 7.24
C VAL A 67 -1.25 4.10 6.79
N VAL A 68 -2.34 3.35 6.63
CA VAL A 68 -3.70 3.89 6.46
C VAL A 68 -4.38 3.83 7.83
N ALA A 69 -4.57 4.98 8.48
CA ALA A 69 -5.11 5.08 9.82
C ALA A 69 -6.02 6.29 9.97
N PRO A 70 -6.99 6.28 10.91
CA PRO A 70 -7.66 7.50 11.34
C PRO A 70 -6.65 8.53 11.88
N TYR A 71 -6.92 9.81 11.67
CA TYR A 71 -5.99 10.90 11.99
C TYR A 71 -5.72 11.07 13.51
N ASP A 72 -6.61 10.55 14.34
CA ASP A 72 -6.54 10.61 15.81
C ASP A 72 -5.73 9.45 16.43
N MET A 73 -5.21 8.56 15.60
CA MET A 73 -4.32 7.49 16.05
C MET A 73 -2.90 8.01 16.19
N ASP A 74 -2.24 7.64 17.28
CA ASP A 74 -0.88 8.07 17.63
C ASP A 74 0.21 7.57 16.67
N TYR A 75 -0.10 6.54 15.89
CA TYR A 75 0.76 5.99 14.83
C TYR A 75 0.45 6.54 13.43
N ALA A 76 -0.59 7.38 13.30
CA ALA A 76 -0.94 7.98 12.01
C ALA A 76 0.14 8.96 11.54
N LEU A 77 0.42 8.96 10.25
CA LEU A 77 1.29 9.96 9.64
C LEU A 77 0.53 11.28 9.46
N THR A 78 1.20 12.37 9.72
CA THR A 78 0.67 13.73 9.63
C THR A 78 1.52 14.59 8.68
N GLU A 79 1.08 15.80 8.38
CA GLU A 79 1.87 16.76 7.59
C GLU A 79 3.24 17.05 8.20
N ALA A 80 3.37 17.00 9.53
CA ALA A 80 4.63 17.21 10.23
C ALA A 80 5.67 16.11 9.93
N ASP A 81 5.23 14.92 9.53
CA ASP A 81 6.11 13.78 9.22
C ASP A 81 6.63 13.81 7.77
N ILE A 82 6.00 14.58 6.88
CA ILE A 82 6.32 14.62 5.45
C ILE A 82 7.79 14.91 5.16
N PRO A 83 8.46 15.90 5.80
CA PRO A 83 9.87 16.16 5.54
C PRO A 83 10.77 14.96 5.85
N GLU A 84 10.49 14.23 6.94
CA GLU A 84 11.26 13.04 7.31
C GLU A 84 10.99 11.88 6.32
N VAL A 85 9.74 11.70 5.91
CA VAL A 85 9.36 10.71 4.89
C VAL A 85 10.07 10.99 3.55
N PHE A 86 10.14 12.25 3.11
CA PHE A 86 10.88 12.59 1.89
C PHE A 86 12.37 12.29 2.03
N ALA A 87 12.99 12.63 3.16
CA ALA A 87 14.40 12.32 3.39
C ALA A 87 14.68 10.81 3.34
N GLU A 88 13.78 9.98 3.85
CA GLU A 88 13.91 8.52 3.75
C GLU A 88 13.75 8.01 2.30
N TYR A 89 12.85 8.59 1.49
CA TYR A 89 12.78 8.28 0.07
C TYR A 89 14.04 8.68 -0.68
N GLU A 90 14.64 9.83 -0.37
CA GLU A 90 15.91 10.28 -0.98
C GLU A 90 17.04 9.32 -0.61
N LYS A 91 17.19 8.97 0.67
CA LYS A 91 18.16 7.97 1.16
C LYS A 91 18.00 6.62 0.45
N LEU A 92 16.75 6.14 0.34
CA LEU A 92 16.48 4.89 -0.36
C LEU A 92 16.82 4.99 -1.86
N ALA A 93 16.51 6.10 -2.52
CA ALA A 93 16.80 6.31 -3.93
C ALA A 93 18.32 6.30 -4.21
N GLU A 94 19.13 6.93 -3.36
CA GLU A 94 20.60 6.92 -3.48
C GLU A 94 21.16 5.51 -3.40
N GLU A 95 20.74 4.72 -2.40
CA GLU A 95 21.18 3.33 -2.24
C GLU A 95 20.66 2.45 -3.38
N TYR A 96 19.41 2.67 -3.83
CA TYR A 96 18.82 1.96 -4.96
C TYR A 96 19.63 2.15 -6.24
N ILE A 97 19.99 3.40 -6.58
CA ILE A 97 20.83 3.75 -7.75
C ILE A 97 22.21 3.10 -7.64
N LYS A 98 22.83 3.13 -6.45
CA LYS A 98 24.13 2.53 -6.20
C LYS A 98 24.09 1.01 -6.42
N ARG A 99 23.08 0.33 -5.90
CA ARG A 99 22.88 -1.11 -6.09
C ARG A 99 22.61 -1.46 -7.55
N TRP A 100 21.79 -0.67 -8.23
CA TRP A 100 21.53 -0.85 -9.65
C TRP A 100 22.81 -0.79 -10.49
N LYS A 101 23.67 0.23 -10.26
CA LYS A 101 24.95 0.38 -10.94
C LYS A 101 25.91 -0.80 -10.71
N ASN A 102 25.80 -1.45 -9.56
CA ASN A 102 26.64 -2.58 -9.16
C ASN A 102 26.04 -3.95 -9.56
N GLY A 103 24.91 -3.99 -10.25
CA GLY A 103 24.23 -5.21 -10.65
C GLY A 103 23.52 -5.97 -9.51
N ASN A 104 23.39 -5.35 -8.35
CA ASN A 104 22.72 -5.92 -7.16
C ASN A 104 21.42 -5.16 -6.82
N TRP A 105 20.58 -4.98 -7.82
CA TRP A 105 19.32 -4.27 -7.67
C TRP A 105 18.17 -5.18 -7.25
N PHE A 106 17.11 -4.55 -6.76
CA PHE A 106 15.83 -5.16 -6.42
C PHE A 106 14.71 -4.23 -6.90
N ASN A 107 13.49 -4.73 -7.01
CA ASN A 107 12.32 -3.89 -7.29
C ASN A 107 11.76 -3.31 -5.99
N PHE A 108 11.63 -1.99 -5.95
CA PHE A 108 10.85 -1.29 -4.95
C PHE A 108 9.60 -0.71 -5.62
N PHE A 109 8.43 -1.10 -5.17
CA PHE A 109 7.16 -0.83 -5.85
C PHE A 109 6.93 0.65 -6.14
N HIS A 110 7.27 1.55 -5.21
CA HIS A 110 7.08 3.00 -5.40
C HIS A 110 8.00 3.60 -6.46
N PHE A 111 9.12 2.96 -6.79
CA PHE A 111 10.03 3.42 -7.85
C PHE A 111 9.70 2.84 -9.23
N MET A 112 8.69 1.96 -9.32
CA MET A 112 8.24 1.36 -10.57
C MET A 112 7.27 2.28 -11.33
N VAL A 113 7.60 3.58 -11.42
CA VAL A 113 6.81 4.58 -12.15
C VAL A 113 7.43 4.80 -13.51
N ASP A 114 6.69 4.49 -14.57
CA ASP A 114 7.11 4.80 -15.94
C ASP A 114 6.85 6.28 -16.24
N LEU A 115 7.93 7.06 -16.28
CA LEU A 115 7.88 8.48 -16.57
C LEU A 115 7.94 8.79 -18.07
N ASP A 116 8.43 7.86 -18.89
CA ASP A 116 8.61 8.06 -20.33
C ASP A 116 7.31 7.82 -21.10
N GLN A 117 6.63 6.70 -20.84
CA GLN A 117 5.37 6.35 -21.51
C GLN A 117 4.15 6.83 -20.74
N GLY A 118 4.34 7.15 -19.46
CA GLY A 118 3.27 7.51 -18.55
C GLY A 118 2.37 6.32 -18.16
N PRO A 119 1.44 6.54 -17.22
CA PRO A 119 0.55 5.50 -16.74
C PRO A 119 -0.58 5.22 -17.74
N CYS A 120 -1.07 3.98 -17.77
CA CYS A 120 -2.29 3.65 -18.48
C CYS A 120 -3.49 4.38 -17.86
N ALA A 121 -4.05 5.36 -18.57
CA ALA A 121 -5.13 6.22 -18.05
C ALA A 121 -6.34 5.41 -17.56
N ILE A 122 -6.75 4.38 -18.29
CA ILE A 122 -7.91 3.54 -17.94
C ILE A 122 -7.69 2.82 -16.61
N LYS A 123 -6.51 2.23 -16.40
CA LYS A 123 -6.16 1.53 -15.15
C LYS A 123 -5.97 2.48 -13.96
N ARG A 124 -5.88 3.79 -14.20
CA ARG A 124 -5.59 4.80 -13.19
C ARG A 124 -6.78 5.71 -12.87
N LEU A 125 -7.98 5.36 -13.31
CA LEU A 125 -9.16 6.16 -13.04
C LEU A 125 -9.60 6.13 -11.58
N SER A 126 -9.63 4.95 -10.97
CA SER A 126 -10.18 4.72 -9.63
C SER A 126 -9.18 4.05 -8.65
N GLY A 127 -7.88 4.22 -8.86
CA GLY A 127 -6.85 3.69 -7.99
C GLY A 127 -6.79 2.16 -7.97
N CYS A 128 -6.88 1.58 -6.78
CA CYS A 128 -6.75 0.12 -6.60
C CYS A 128 -8.01 -0.67 -6.98
N GLY A 129 -9.13 -0.01 -7.32
CA GLY A 129 -10.37 -0.69 -7.67
C GLY A 129 -11.15 -1.29 -6.48
N ALA A 130 -10.87 -0.83 -5.25
CA ALA A 130 -11.59 -1.28 -4.06
C ALA A 130 -13.11 -1.17 -4.23
N GLY A 131 -13.84 -2.21 -3.83
CA GLY A 131 -15.30 -2.25 -3.83
C GLY A 131 -15.94 -2.61 -5.18
N HIS A 132 -15.20 -2.60 -6.30
CA HIS A 132 -15.74 -2.95 -7.61
C HIS A 132 -14.84 -3.89 -8.43
N GLU A 133 -13.52 -3.75 -8.37
CA GLU A 133 -12.58 -4.65 -9.05
C GLU A 133 -12.09 -5.77 -8.12
N TYR A 134 -12.04 -5.52 -6.81
CA TYR A 134 -11.78 -6.53 -5.79
C TYR A 134 -12.55 -6.25 -4.49
N LEU A 135 -12.68 -7.26 -3.65
CA LEU A 135 -13.31 -7.22 -2.35
C LEU A 135 -12.43 -7.88 -1.30
N ALA A 136 -12.59 -7.47 -0.04
CA ALA A 136 -12.04 -8.21 1.10
C ALA A 136 -13.11 -9.15 1.65
N VAL A 137 -12.70 -10.38 1.96
CA VAL A 137 -13.54 -11.39 2.62
C VAL A 137 -13.05 -11.54 4.05
N ALA A 138 -13.92 -11.24 5.01
CA ALA A 138 -13.64 -11.45 6.42
C ALA A 138 -13.77 -12.95 6.79
N ALA A 139 -13.24 -13.34 7.96
CA ALA A 139 -13.23 -14.73 8.39
C ALA A 139 -14.62 -15.38 8.51
N ASN A 140 -15.66 -14.59 8.78
CA ASN A 140 -17.06 -15.01 8.83
C ASN A 140 -17.77 -15.02 7.47
N GLY A 141 -17.04 -14.69 6.38
CA GLY A 141 -17.57 -14.62 5.03
C GLY A 141 -18.13 -13.26 4.63
N ASP A 142 -18.15 -12.27 5.50
CA ASP A 142 -18.61 -10.92 5.18
C ASP A 142 -17.72 -10.25 4.14
N LEU A 143 -18.36 -9.53 3.21
CA LEU A 143 -17.71 -8.83 2.11
C LEU A 143 -17.59 -7.33 2.38
N TYR A 144 -16.41 -6.78 2.15
CA TYR A 144 -16.11 -5.36 2.32
C TYR A 144 -15.36 -4.80 1.10
N PRO A 145 -15.42 -3.48 0.83
CA PRO A 145 -14.71 -2.88 -0.31
C PRO A 145 -13.21 -3.15 -0.32
N CYS A 146 -12.56 -3.14 0.84
CA CYS A 146 -11.18 -3.57 1.04
C CYS A 146 -10.93 -3.92 2.51
N HIS A 147 -9.74 -4.45 2.82
CA HIS A 147 -9.38 -4.87 4.17
C HIS A 147 -9.46 -3.74 5.22
N GLN A 148 -9.28 -2.48 4.82
CA GLN A 148 -9.38 -1.32 5.71
C GLN A 148 -10.82 -1.03 6.18
N PHE A 149 -11.82 -1.54 5.49
CA PHE A 149 -13.22 -1.39 5.86
C PHE A 149 -13.79 -2.59 6.62
N VAL A 150 -13.00 -3.65 6.82
CA VAL A 150 -13.45 -4.85 7.55
C VAL A 150 -13.90 -4.47 8.97
N GLY A 151 -15.11 -4.90 9.33
CA GLY A 151 -15.75 -4.58 10.61
C GLY A 151 -16.54 -3.27 10.63
N ASN A 152 -16.45 -2.44 9.62
CA ASN A 152 -17.30 -1.25 9.49
C ASN A 152 -18.63 -1.61 8.80
N HIS A 153 -19.69 -1.76 9.61
CA HIS A 153 -21.01 -2.18 9.13
C HIS A 153 -21.61 -1.26 8.04
N ASN A 154 -21.20 0.01 7.98
CA ASN A 154 -21.66 0.93 6.92
C ASN A 154 -21.13 0.53 5.54
N PHE A 155 -20.10 -0.28 5.48
CA PHE A 155 -19.47 -0.77 4.25
C PHE A 155 -19.62 -2.28 4.07
N LEU A 156 -20.53 -2.91 4.83
CA LEU A 156 -20.84 -4.32 4.62
C LEU A 156 -21.56 -4.49 3.27
N MET A 157 -20.91 -5.21 2.36
CA MET A 157 -21.39 -5.41 0.99
C MET A 157 -22.21 -6.68 0.80
N GLY A 158 -22.21 -7.59 1.76
CA GLY A 158 -22.89 -8.88 1.71
C GLY A 158 -22.06 -9.98 2.35
N ASN A 159 -22.39 -11.21 2.02
CA ASN A 159 -21.66 -12.38 2.53
C ASN A 159 -21.46 -13.39 1.39
N VAL A 160 -20.33 -14.09 1.38
CA VAL A 160 -20.00 -15.08 0.32
C VAL A 160 -20.98 -16.25 0.26
N TYR A 161 -21.67 -16.55 1.34
CA TYR A 161 -22.63 -17.65 1.39
C TYR A 161 -24.01 -17.27 0.84
N ASP A 162 -24.34 -15.96 0.85
CA ASP A 162 -25.64 -15.48 0.37
C ASP A 162 -25.63 -15.23 -1.14
N GLY A 163 -24.45 -14.99 -1.73
CA GLY A 163 -24.28 -14.77 -3.17
C GLY A 163 -24.72 -13.38 -3.65
N ASP A 164 -25.24 -12.54 -2.76
CA ASP A 164 -25.68 -11.18 -3.07
C ASP A 164 -24.65 -10.14 -2.64
N ILE A 165 -24.53 -9.08 -3.46
CA ILE A 165 -23.66 -7.93 -3.17
C ILE A 165 -24.49 -6.65 -3.13
N ASN A 166 -24.28 -5.82 -2.11
CA ASN A 166 -24.86 -4.48 -2.01
C ASN A 166 -24.38 -3.60 -3.17
N LYS A 167 -25.27 -3.41 -4.14
CA LYS A 167 -24.99 -2.67 -5.37
C LYS A 167 -24.78 -1.17 -5.11
N ASP A 168 -25.41 -0.61 -4.10
CA ASP A 168 -25.29 0.83 -3.80
C ASP A 168 -23.88 1.14 -3.31
N ILE A 169 -23.30 0.30 -2.45
CA ILE A 169 -21.91 0.43 -2.00
C ILE A 169 -20.95 0.20 -3.17
N ARG A 170 -21.17 -0.84 -3.97
CA ARG A 170 -20.37 -1.11 -5.16
C ARG A 170 -20.35 0.10 -6.11
N ASP A 171 -21.53 0.61 -6.45
CA ASP A 171 -21.69 1.76 -7.34
C ASP A 171 -21.05 3.03 -6.75
N TYR A 172 -21.10 3.22 -5.43
CA TYR A 172 -20.46 4.33 -4.76
C TYR A 172 -18.94 4.31 -4.96
N PHE A 173 -18.32 3.15 -4.83
CA PHE A 173 -16.88 2.99 -5.08
C PHE A 173 -16.53 3.08 -6.56
N GLU A 174 -17.30 2.45 -7.45
CA GLU A 174 -17.09 2.46 -8.90
C GLU A 174 -17.18 3.89 -9.49
N LYS A 175 -18.11 4.69 -9.00
CA LYS A 175 -18.28 6.10 -9.41
C LYS A 175 -17.23 7.03 -8.83
N SER A 176 -16.50 6.62 -7.80
CA SER A 176 -15.44 7.42 -7.18
C SER A 176 -14.14 7.34 -7.98
N ASN A 177 -13.88 8.32 -8.83
CA ASN A 177 -12.73 8.34 -9.71
C ASN A 177 -12.10 9.74 -9.84
N ILE A 178 -10.99 9.86 -10.53
CA ILE A 178 -10.25 11.13 -10.69
C ILE A 178 -11.04 12.25 -11.38
N TYR A 179 -12.11 11.94 -12.10
CA TYR A 179 -12.97 12.94 -12.74
C TYR A 179 -14.17 13.33 -11.90
N THR A 180 -14.57 12.50 -10.94
CA THR A 180 -15.67 12.81 -10.01
C THR A 180 -15.17 13.53 -8.76
N LYS A 181 -13.89 13.37 -8.40
CA LYS A 181 -13.24 14.05 -7.29
C LYS A 181 -12.80 15.45 -7.71
N ASP A 182 -13.37 16.51 -7.12
CA ASP A 182 -13.16 17.89 -7.57
C ASP A 182 -11.69 18.31 -7.60
N LYS A 183 -10.92 17.99 -6.56
CA LYS A 183 -9.49 18.30 -6.50
C LYS A 183 -8.66 17.54 -7.54
N CYS A 184 -9.09 16.35 -7.94
CA CYS A 184 -8.36 15.50 -8.87
C CYS A 184 -8.52 15.91 -10.34
N LYS A 185 -9.64 16.52 -10.72
CA LYS A 185 -9.96 16.86 -12.13
C LYS A 185 -8.83 17.60 -12.85
N ASN A 186 -8.21 18.56 -12.17
CA ASN A 186 -7.17 19.43 -12.71
C ASN A 186 -5.76 19.13 -12.14
N CYS A 187 -5.61 18.06 -11.35
CA CYS A 187 -4.33 17.69 -10.77
C CYS A 187 -3.38 17.13 -11.83
N VAL A 188 -2.15 17.63 -11.88
CA VAL A 188 -1.11 17.13 -12.80
C VAL A 188 -0.76 15.66 -12.54
N ALA A 189 -0.80 15.24 -11.28
CA ALA A 189 -0.46 13.87 -10.85
C ALA A 189 -1.63 12.89 -10.91
N LYS A 190 -2.81 13.27 -11.42
CA LYS A 190 -4.03 12.46 -11.33
C LYS A 190 -3.90 11.02 -11.85
N PHE A 191 -3.16 10.82 -12.93
CA PHE A 191 -2.97 9.49 -13.51
C PHE A 191 -1.87 8.67 -12.83
N TYR A 192 -1.03 9.29 -12.02
CA TYR A 192 -0.05 8.60 -11.16
C TYR A 192 -0.64 8.27 -9.79
N CYS A 193 -1.30 9.24 -9.16
CA CYS A 193 -1.95 9.10 -7.86
C CYS A 193 -3.26 8.30 -7.92
N SER A 194 -4.00 8.35 -9.05
CA SER A 194 -5.30 7.68 -9.25
C SER A 194 -6.39 8.10 -8.26
N GLY A 195 -6.29 9.31 -7.70
CA GLY A 195 -7.25 9.84 -6.73
C GLY A 195 -7.04 9.41 -5.29
N GLY A 196 -5.90 8.81 -4.98
CA GLY A 196 -5.51 8.40 -3.62
C GLY A 196 -6.24 7.17 -3.10
N CYS A 197 -6.01 6.85 -1.83
CA CYS A 197 -6.65 5.73 -1.14
C CYS A 197 -8.05 6.10 -0.66
N SER A 198 -9.07 5.32 -1.05
CA SER A 198 -10.46 5.54 -0.63
C SER A 198 -10.63 5.38 0.89
N ALA A 199 -9.88 4.48 1.52
CA ALA A 199 -9.94 4.31 2.97
C ALA A 199 -9.34 5.51 3.71
N ASN A 200 -8.20 6.04 3.25
CA ASN A 200 -7.66 7.28 3.81
C ASN A 200 -8.61 8.46 3.62
N ALA A 201 -9.17 8.61 2.41
CA ALA A 201 -10.16 9.66 2.14
C ALA A 201 -11.35 9.59 3.11
N HIS A 202 -11.87 8.38 3.36
CA HIS A 202 -12.93 8.17 4.33
C HIS A 202 -12.48 8.46 5.77
N ASN A 203 -11.32 7.95 6.18
CA ASN A 203 -10.82 8.10 7.54
C ASN A 203 -10.57 9.56 7.92
N PHE A 204 -10.05 10.37 6.98
CA PHE A 204 -9.75 11.78 7.24
C PHE A 204 -10.91 12.72 6.94
N ASN A 205 -11.71 12.44 5.94
CA ASN A 205 -12.74 13.37 5.44
C ASN A 205 -14.17 12.84 5.56
N GLY A 206 -14.37 11.61 6.02
CA GLY A 206 -15.68 10.95 6.10
C GLY A 206 -16.31 10.60 4.75
N ASP A 207 -15.55 10.78 3.65
CA ASP A 207 -16.09 10.64 2.28
C ASP A 207 -14.97 10.17 1.34
N ILE A 208 -15.18 9.04 0.65
CA ILE A 208 -14.20 8.50 -0.32
C ILE A 208 -13.97 9.42 -1.52
N ASN A 209 -14.89 10.36 -1.79
CA ASN A 209 -14.80 11.32 -2.89
C ASN A 209 -14.00 12.58 -2.54
N LYS A 210 -13.64 12.77 -1.29
CA LYS A 210 -12.76 13.85 -0.84
C LYS A 210 -11.35 13.33 -0.67
N PRO A 211 -10.46 13.54 -1.67
CA PRO A 211 -9.12 13.01 -1.58
C PRO A 211 -8.42 13.51 -0.32
N TYR A 212 -7.70 12.60 0.29
CA TYR A 212 -6.76 12.89 1.35
C TYR A 212 -5.50 13.50 0.71
N GLU A 213 -5.03 14.61 1.28
CA GLU A 213 -3.80 15.34 0.88
C GLU A 213 -2.73 15.15 1.91
#